data_0d349677283a78184108ca4a03667bde
#
_entry.id   0d349677283a78184108ca4a03667bde
#
_cell.length_a   1.000
_cell.length_b   1.000
_cell.length_c   1.000
_cell.angle_alpha   90.00
_cell.angle_beta   90.00
_cell.angle_gamma   90.00
#
_symmetry.space_group_name_H-M   'P 1'
#
loop_
_entity.id
_entity.type
_entity.pdbx_description
1 polymer ?
#
loop_
_entity_poly.entity_id
_entity_poly.type
_entity_poly.pdbx_seq_one_letter_code
_entity_poly.pdbx_strand_id
1 'polypeptide(L)'
;MYMKPAELVSPPSVIERLWRDLCAAVGFLTVLPLTSLAQVQPSLDDEDNDDDETVTSLSAASAVGQGFLASASALFPLVGIGVGTAAALALLASFHIGLHPLACALLALTTSIILTGGLHEDGLADFFDGIGGGRTLERRLEIMHDSHLGSFGA
;
A
#
# COMPACT_ATOMS: atom_id res chain seq x y z
N MET A 1 6.14 -35.87 31.33
CA MET A 1 5.66 -34.67 30.66
C MET A 1 6.87 -33.95 30.08
N TYR A 2 7.19 -34.21 28.81
CA TYR A 2 8.43 -33.74 28.14
C TYR A 2 8.13 -32.39 27.51
N MET A 3 8.63 -31.31 28.08
CA MET A 3 8.55 -29.97 27.45
C MET A 3 9.46 -29.98 26.22
N LYS A 4 8.87 -29.85 25.03
CA LYS A 4 9.58 -29.64 23.79
C LYS A 4 10.37 -28.32 23.93
N PRO A 5 11.71 -28.30 23.69
CA PRO A 5 12.46 -27.04 23.75
C PRO A 5 11.91 -26.07 22.72
N ALA A 6 11.65 -24.85 23.17
CA ALA A 6 11.27 -23.76 22.26
C ALA A 6 12.35 -23.66 21.17
N GLU A 7 11.96 -23.91 19.93
CA GLU A 7 12.80 -23.70 18.77
C GLU A 7 13.18 -22.20 18.74
N LEU A 8 14.45 -21.94 19.01
CA LEU A 8 15.03 -20.60 18.90
C LEU A 8 14.95 -20.20 17.42
N VAL A 9 13.85 -19.56 17.02
CA VAL A 9 13.72 -18.95 15.71
C VAL A 9 14.79 -17.85 15.64
N SER A 10 15.82 -18.09 14.85
CA SER A 10 16.88 -17.10 14.63
C SER A 10 16.23 -15.82 14.07
N PRO A 11 16.64 -14.61 14.53
CA PRO A 11 16.08 -13.39 14.01
C PRO A 11 16.33 -13.34 12.49
N PRO A 12 15.32 -12.87 11.70
CA PRO A 12 15.42 -12.83 10.25
C PRO A 12 16.64 -12.02 9.84
N SER A 13 17.34 -12.48 8.81
CA SER A 13 18.50 -11.78 8.24
C SER A 13 18.08 -10.39 7.73
N VAL A 14 19.04 -9.47 7.64
CA VAL A 14 18.80 -8.11 7.10
C VAL A 14 18.20 -8.18 5.70
N ILE A 15 18.65 -9.15 4.89
CA ILE A 15 18.17 -9.35 3.51
C ILE A 15 16.70 -9.80 3.52
N GLU A 16 16.30 -10.70 4.42
CA GLU A 16 14.90 -11.15 4.54
C GLU A 16 13.97 -10.02 5.01
N ARG A 17 14.45 -9.15 5.90
CA ARG A 17 13.69 -7.96 6.32
C ARG A 17 13.48 -7.01 5.15
N LEU A 18 14.55 -6.64 4.44
CA LEU A 18 14.47 -5.76 3.26
C LEU A 18 13.57 -6.35 2.18
N TRP A 19 13.65 -7.67 1.95
CA TRP A 19 12.79 -8.33 0.97
C TRP A 19 11.31 -8.25 1.35
N ARG A 20 10.97 -8.51 2.62
CA ARG A 20 9.59 -8.38 3.12
C ARG A 20 9.08 -6.94 3.03
N ASP A 21 9.90 -5.98 3.43
CA ASP A 21 9.54 -4.56 3.38
C ASP A 21 9.33 -4.10 1.93
N LEU A 22 10.16 -4.58 1.00
CA LEU A 22 9.99 -4.31 -0.43
C LEU A 22 8.71 -4.93 -0.99
N CYS A 23 8.43 -6.19 -0.69
CA CYS A 23 7.18 -6.84 -1.12
C CYS A 23 5.95 -6.13 -0.54
N ALA A 24 6.03 -5.66 0.70
CA ALA A 24 4.98 -4.88 1.31
C ALA A 24 4.80 -3.52 0.64
N ALA A 25 5.89 -2.80 0.36
CA ALA A 25 5.85 -1.51 -0.33
C ALA A 25 5.26 -1.64 -1.74
N VAL A 26 5.67 -2.65 -2.50
CA VAL A 26 5.13 -2.93 -3.83
C VAL A 26 3.65 -3.32 -3.75
N GLY A 27 3.27 -4.23 -2.84
CA GLY A 27 1.88 -4.65 -2.67
C GLY A 27 0.95 -3.54 -2.17
N PHE A 28 1.49 -2.54 -1.46
CA PHE A 28 0.72 -1.37 -1.01
C PHE A 28 0.53 -0.32 -2.12
N LEU A 29 1.59 -0.05 -2.91
CA LEU A 29 1.59 1.02 -3.91
C LEU A 29 1.19 0.57 -5.31
N THR A 30 1.10 -0.74 -5.55
CA THR A 30 0.76 -1.30 -6.86
C THR A 30 -0.28 -2.41 -6.72
N VAL A 31 -0.96 -2.74 -7.81
CA VAL A 31 -1.94 -3.85 -7.86
C VAL A 31 -1.27 -5.22 -7.85
N LEU A 32 0.06 -5.29 -7.85
CA LEU A 32 0.80 -6.56 -7.89
C LEU A 32 0.69 -7.32 -6.56
N PRO A 33 0.17 -8.56 -6.53
CA PRO A 33 -0.06 -9.32 -5.30
C PRO A 33 1.23 -9.97 -4.77
N LEU A 34 2.30 -9.17 -4.56
CA LEU A 34 3.58 -9.68 -4.08
C LEU A 34 3.59 -10.03 -2.58
N THR A 35 2.59 -9.61 -1.84
CA THR A 35 2.43 -9.95 -0.41
C THR A 35 2.29 -11.44 -0.19
N SER A 36 1.72 -12.20 -1.15
CA SER A 36 1.63 -13.65 -1.09
C SER A 36 2.99 -14.35 -1.25
N LEU A 37 3.95 -13.72 -1.93
CA LEU A 37 5.30 -14.24 -2.11
C LEU A 37 6.19 -14.03 -0.87
N ALA A 38 5.89 -13.02 -0.07
CA ALA A 38 6.65 -12.69 1.14
C ALA A 38 6.21 -13.50 2.37
N GLN A 39 5.18 -14.37 2.27
CA GLN A 39 4.57 -15.09 3.41
C GLN A 39 4.32 -14.16 4.62
N VAL A 40 3.92 -12.92 4.34
CA VAL A 40 3.48 -11.98 5.38
C VAL A 40 2.07 -12.40 5.78
N GLN A 41 1.97 -13.50 6.52
CA GLN A 41 0.78 -13.75 7.32
C GLN A 41 0.93 -12.93 8.59
N PRO A 42 0.01 -12.02 8.91
CA PRO A 42 -0.20 -11.65 10.29
C PRO A 42 -0.63 -12.96 10.97
N SER A 43 0.20 -13.47 11.87
CA SER A 43 -0.20 -14.54 12.76
C SER A 43 -1.32 -14.01 13.65
N LEU A 44 -2.54 -14.17 13.19
CA LEU A 44 -3.72 -14.21 14.03
C LEU A 44 -3.74 -15.64 14.54
N ASP A 45 -2.92 -15.90 15.55
CA ASP A 45 -3.07 -17.10 16.34
C ASP A 45 -4.40 -16.93 17.07
N ASP A 46 -5.39 -17.71 16.64
CA ASP A 46 -6.65 -17.91 17.31
C ASP A 46 -6.37 -18.48 18.71
N GLU A 47 -6.23 -17.62 19.70
CA GLU A 47 -6.42 -17.97 21.08
C GLU A 47 -7.74 -17.38 21.55
N ASP A 48 -8.75 -18.26 21.51
CA ASP A 48 -9.98 -18.14 22.28
C ASP A 48 -9.61 -18.06 23.77
N ASN A 49 -9.58 -16.85 24.34
CA ASN A 49 -9.68 -16.65 25.78
C ASN A 49 -10.27 -15.27 26.11
N ASP A 50 -11.29 -15.37 26.94
CA ASP A 50 -12.25 -14.44 27.46
C ASP A 50 -11.73 -13.05 27.94
N ASP A 51 -12.54 -12.04 27.64
CA ASP A 51 -12.92 -10.87 28.45
C ASP A 51 -11.83 -10.14 29.28
N ASP A 52 -11.09 -9.28 28.70
CA ASP A 52 -10.40 -8.05 29.14
C ASP A 52 -9.07 -7.71 28.40
N GLU A 53 -8.57 -8.61 27.56
CA GLU A 53 -7.34 -8.42 26.79
C GLU A 53 -7.53 -7.79 25.41
N THR A 54 -8.77 -7.60 24.96
CA THR A 54 -9.08 -7.15 23.59
C THR A 54 -8.53 -5.74 23.29
N VAL A 55 -8.47 -4.87 24.26
CA VAL A 55 -7.96 -3.49 24.08
C VAL A 55 -6.43 -3.49 23.99
N THR A 56 -5.77 -4.36 24.74
CA THR A 56 -4.29 -4.46 24.75
C THR A 56 -3.79 -5.16 23.48
N SER A 57 -4.49 -6.18 22.99
CA SER A 57 -4.13 -6.90 21.76
C SER A 57 -4.36 -6.04 20.50
N LEU A 58 -5.45 -5.28 20.43
CA LEU A 58 -5.70 -4.32 19.36
C LEU A 58 -4.65 -3.20 19.34
N SER A 59 -4.23 -2.72 20.51
CA SER A 59 -3.16 -1.72 20.62
C SER A 59 -1.81 -2.27 20.17
N ALA A 60 -1.48 -3.50 20.53
CA ALA A 60 -0.25 -4.17 20.11
C ALA A 60 -0.25 -4.47 18.60
N ALA A 61 -1.36 -4.96 18.04
CA ALA A 61 -1.51 -5.21 16.62
C ALA A 61 -1.40 -3.92 15.79
N SER A 62 -1.99 -2.82 16.26
CA SER A 62 -1.85 -1.52 15.61
C SER A 62 -0.42 -0.97 15.66
N ALA A 63 0.28 -1.15 16.77
CA ALA A 63 1.68 -0.73 16.91
C ALA A 63 2.63 -1.56 16.01
N VAL A 64 2.40 -2.87 15.89
CA VAL A 64 3.14 -3.73 14.96
C VAL A 64 2.87 -3.34 13.51
N GLY A 65 1.60 -3.06 13.16
CA GLY A 65 1.22 -2.58 11.83
C GLY A 65 1.87 -1.23 11.49
N GLN A 66 1.91 -0.29 12.41
CA GLN A 66 2.55 1.01 12.23
C GLN A 66 4.08 0.89 12.06
N GLY A 67 4.74 0.03 12.84
CA GLY A 67 6.17 -0.22 12.70
C GLY A 67 6.53 -0.85 11.34
N PHE A 68 5.72 -1.77 10.86
CA PHE A 68 5.87 -2.42 9.57
C PHE A 68 5.68 -1.43 8.40
N LEU A 69 4.62 -0.62 8.44
CA LEU A 69 4.39 0.42 7.43
C LEU A 69 5.48 1.49 7.44
N ALA A 70 5.99 1.87 8.62
CA ALA A 70 7.09 2.81 8.73
C ALA A 70 8.39 2.29 8.07
N SER A 71 8.69 0.98 8.21
CA SER A 71 9.84 0.37 7.53
C SER A 71 9.62 0.28 6.02
N ALA A 72 8.44 -0.17 5.59
CA ALA A 72 8.09 -0.30 4.16
C ALA A 72 8.07 1.07 3.45
N SER A 73 7.65 2.14 4.13
CA SER A 73 7.58 3.49 3.54
C SER A 73 8.95 4.04 3.10
N ALA A 74 10.04 3.59 3.73
CA ALA A 74 11.40 3.95 3.30
C ALA A 74 11.72 3.45 1.88
N LEU A 75 11.00 2.42 1.40
CA LEU A 75 11.16 1.84 0.07
C LEU A 75 10.16 2.38 -0.97
N PHE A 76 9.21 3.23 -0.58
CA PHE A 76 8.25 3.85 -1.50
C PHE A 76 8.91 4.59 -2.67
N PRO A 77 10.02 5.36 -2.48
CA PRO A 77 10.71 5.99 -3.60
C PRO A 77 11.24 4.97 -4.63
N LEU A 78 11.68 3.80 -4.17
CA LEU A 78 12.17 2.73 -5.06
C LEU A 78 11.04 2.16 -5.91
N VAL A 79 9.86 1.94 -5.32
CA VAL A 79 8.65 1.52 -6.04
C VAL A 79 8.24 2.59 -7.06
N GLY A 80 8.29 3.87 -6.65
CA GLY A 80 8.01 5.00 -7.55
C GLY A 80 8.94 5.05 -8.77
N ILE A 81 10.24 4.76 -8.57
CA ILE A 81 11.20 4.63 -9.69
C ILE A 81 10.78 3.50 -10.63
N GLY A 82 10.34 2.37 -10.10
CA GLY A 82 9.85 1.23 -10.89
C GLY A 82 8.64 1.60 -11.75
N VAL A 83 7.61 2.20 -11.14
CA VAL A 83 6.39 2.66 -11.82
C VAL A 83 6.72 3.72 -12.86
N GLY A 84 7.54 4.73 -12.51
CA GLY A 84 7.98 5.78 -13.42
C GLY A 84 8.78 5.25 -14.60
N THR A 85 9.64 4.24 -14.38
CA THR A 85 10.39 3.57 -15.46
C THR A 85 9.44 2.86 -16.42
N ALA A 86 8.44 2.15 -15.93
CA ALA A 86 7.45 1.48 -16.77
C ALA A 86 6.66 2.49 -17.62
N ALA A 87 6.22 3.60 -17.03
CA ALA A 87 5.54 4.68 -17.75
C ALA A 87 6.44 5.34 -18.81
N ALA A 88 7.73 5.56 -18.49
CA ALA A 88 8.70 6.11 -19.43
C ALA A 88 8.96 5.15 -20.62
N LEU A 89 9.04 3.85 -20.36
CA LEU A 89 9.18 2.85 -21.42
C LEU A 89 7.94 2.82 -22.32
N ALA A 90 6.74 2.90 -21.77
CA ALA A 90 5.49 3.01 -22.55
C ALA A 90 5.47 4.26 -23.44
N LEU A 91 5.92 5.39 -22.91
CA LEU A 91 6.04 6.64 -23.66
C LEU A 91 7.04 6.52 -24.81
N LEU A 92 8.23 6.00 -24.54
CA LEU A 92 9.27 5.85 -25.54
C LEU A 92 8.87 4.84 -26.62
N ALA A 93 8.28 3.72 -26.25
CA ALA A 93 7.81 2.70 -27.18
C ALA A 93 6.73 3.28 -28.12
N SER A 94 5.75 3.98 -27.55
CA SER A 94 4.67 4.63 -28.35
C SER A 94 5.21 5.73 -29.26
N PHE A 95 6.21 6.48 -28.82
CA PHE A 95 6.86 7.49 -29.63
C PHE A 95 7.64 6.86 -30.80
N HIS A 96 8.35 5.75 -30.57
CA HIS A 96 9.10 5.03 -31.60
C HIS A 96 8.23 4.44 -32.71
N ILE A 97 6.99 4.04 -32.41
CA ILE A 97 6.04 3.56 -33.42
C ILE A 97 5.29 4.72 -34.13
N GLY A 98 5.66 5.97 -33.84
CA GLY A 98 5.17 7.14 -34.55
C GLY A 98 3.82 7.67 -34.09
N LEU A 99 3.38 7.36 -32.85
CA LEU A 99 2.15 7.94 -32.32
C LEU A 99 2.30 9.45 -32.06
N HIS A 100 1.17 10.15 -32.15
CA HIS A 100 1.12 11.56 -31.79
C HIS A 100 1.55 11.79 -30.32
N PRO A 101 2.32 12.83 -29.97
CA PRO A 101 2.83 13.08 -28.62
C PRO A 101 1.77 13.02 -27.51
N LEU A 102 0.55 13.52 -27.77
CA LEU A 102 -0.55 13.41 -26.82
C LEU A 102 -0.95 11.96 -26.53
N ALA A 103 -0.99 11.11 -27.56
CA ALA A 103 -1.30 9.70 -27.39
C ALA A 103 -0.19 8.98 -26.58
N CYS A 104 1.09 9.33 -26.80
CA CYS A 104 2.20 8.81 -26.04
C CYS A 104 2.09 9.20 -24.56
N ALA A 105 1.75 10.45 -24.26
CA ALA A 105 1.55 10.93 -22.90
C ALA A 105 0.37 10.22 -22.19
N LEU A 106 -0.74 10.05 -22.91
CA LEU A 106 -1.90 9.32 -22.37
C LEU A 106 -1.57 7.85 -22.08
N LEU A 107 -0.81 7.17 -22.94
CA LEU A 107 -0.38 5.78 -22.70
C LEU A 107 0.55 5.68 -21.50
N ALA A 108 1.48 6.61 -21.32
CA ALA A 108 2.37 6.64 -20.17
C ALA A 108 1.57 6.85 -18.86
N LEU A 109 0.63 7.81 -18.87
CA LEU A 109 -0.26 8.07 -17.73
C LEU A 109 -1.12 6.84 -17.41
N THR A 110 -1.75 6.25 -18.41
CA THR A 110 -2.56 5.03 -18.25
C THR A 110 -1.74 3.88 -17.68
N THR A 111 -0.48 3.73 -18.10
CA THR A 111 0.42 2.71 -17.57
C THR A 111 0.66 2.91 -16.06
N SER A 112 0.91 4.14 -15.61
CA SER A 112 1.09 4.41 -14.18
C SER A 112 -0.18 4.15 -13.38
N ILE A 113 -1.34 4.60 -13.87
CA ILE A 113 -2.65 4.37 -13.22
C ILE A 113 -2.96 2.88 -13.09
N ILE A 114 -2.74 2.10 -14.15
CA ILE A 114 -2.96 0.64 -14.10
C ILE A 114 -2.03 -0.04 -13.10
N LEU A 115 -0.75 0.34 -13.05
CA LEU A 115 0.21 -0.25 -12.11
C LEU A 115 -0.09 0.07 -10.66
N THR A 116 -0.56 1.30 -10.37
CA THR A 116 -0.90 1.74 -9.02
C THR A 116 -2.36 1.43 -8.64
N GLY A 117 -3.18 0.95 -9.58
CA GLY A 117 -4.60 0.73 -9.36
C GLY A 117 -5.39 2.02 -9.12
N GLY A 118 -4.86 3.18 -9.54
CA GLY A 118 -5.51 4.47 -9.31
C GLY A 118 -5.41 4.98 -7.87
N LEU A 119 -4.55 4.39 -7.02
CA LEU A 119 -4.45 4.74 -5.59
C LEU A 119 -4.19 6.24 -5.36
N HIS A 120 -3.36 6.86 -6.20
CA HIS A 120 -3.02 8.28 -6.05
C HIS A 120 -4.15 9.19 -6.53
N GLU A 121 -4.81 8.81 -7.60
CA GLU A 121 -5.96 9.51 -8.19
C GLU A 121 -7.15 9.44 -7.25
N ASP A 122 -7.43 8.27 -6.68
CA ASP A 122 -8.48 8.04 -5.69
C ASP A 122 -8.24 8.88 -4.42
N GLY A 123 -7.03 8.80 -3.85
CA GLY A 123 -6.68 9.61 -2.68
C GLY A 123 -6.76 11.12 -2.94
N LEU A 124 -6.48 11.58 -4.17
CA LEU A 124 -6.65 12.98 -4.55
C LEU A 124 -8.12 13.36 -4.65
N ALA A 125 -8.95 12.49 -5.23
CA ALA A 125 -10.40 12.70 -5.34
C ALA A 125 -11.04 12.79 -3.94
N ASP A 126 -10.73 11.86 -3.04
CA ASP A 126 -11.19 11.84 -1.65
C ASP A 126 -10.78 13.11 -0.89
N PHE A 127 -9.55 13.58 -1.11
CA PHE A 127 -9.05 14.82 -0.52
C PHE A 127 -9.88 16.04 -0.97
N PHE A 128 -10.18 16.16 -2.26
CA PHE A 128 -11.00 17.25 -2.76
C PHE A 128 -12.45 17.15 -2.29
N ASP A 129 -13.02 15.96 -2.23
CA ASP A 129 -14.36 15.75 -1.67
C ASP A 129 -14.41 16.11 -0.18
N GLY A 130 -13.41 15.71 0.60
CA GLY A 130 -13.33 16.07 2.00
C GLY A 130 -13.21 17.57 2.24
N ILE A 131 -12.35 18.26 1.48
CA ILE A 131 -12.19 19.72 1.62
C ILE A 131 -13.41 20.47 1.10
N GLY A 132 -13.96 20.07 -0.04
CA GLY A 132 -15.09 20.74 -0.68
C GLY A 132 -16.42 20.50 0.05
N GLY A 133 -16.63 19.28 0.57
CA GLY A 133 -17.88 18.88 1.21
C GLY A 133 -17.92 19.06 2.74
N GLY A 134 -16.76 19.07 3.43
CA GLY A 134 -16.67 19.09 4.88
C GLY A 134 -16.36 20.47 5.45
N ARG A 135 -17.23 20.96 6.38
CA ARG A 135 -16.99 22.23 7.11
C ARG A 135 -16.21 22.04 8.40
N THR A 136 -16.24 20.85 9.00
CA THR A 136 -15.47 20.49 10.21
C THR A 136 -14.46 19.41 9.87
N LEU A 137 -13.43 19.24 10.70
CA LEU A 137 -12.40 18.21 10.50
C LEU A 137 -13.01 16.81 10.51
N GLU A 138 -13.92 16.56 11.44
CA GLU A 138 -14.60 15.27 11.61
C GLU A 138 -15.39 14.92 10.34
N ARG A 139 -16.14 15.89 9.79
CA ARG A 139 -16.93 15.69 8.57
C ARG A 139 -16.04 15.48 7.33
N ARG A 140 -14.89 16.15 7.25
CA ARG A 140 -13.92 15.93 6.18
C ARG A 140 -13.37 14.51 6.20
N LEU A 141 -12.96 14.04 7.38
CA LEU A 141 -12.45 12.67 7.55
C LEU A 141 -13.53 11.62 7.24
N GLU A 142 -14.78 11.86 7.64
CA GLU A 142 -15.90 10.99 7.31
C GLU A 142 -16.11 10.88 5.79
N ILE A 143 -16.07 12.01 5.07
CA ILE A 143 -16.19 12.04 3.61
C ILE A 143 -15.03 11.30 2.94
N MET A 144 -13.78 11.49 3.41
CA MET A 144 -12.59 10.81 2.89
C MET A 144 -12.57 9.30 3.17
N HIS A 145 -13.37 8.80 4.13
CA HIS A 145 -13.53 7.37 4.39
C HIS A 145 -14.74 6.77 3.65
N ASP A 146 -15.55 7.58 3.02
CA ASP A 146 -16.68 7.12 2.20
C ASP A 146 -16.16 6.68 0.83
N SER A 147 -16.45 5.44 0.42
CA SER A 147 -16.03 4.90 -0.88
C SER A 147 -16.78 5.48 -2.09
N HIS A 148 -17.66 6.46 -1.89
CA HIS A 148 -18.40 7.11 -2.96
C HIS A 148 -17.68 8.36 -3.45
N LEU A 149 -17.45 8.43 -4.77
CA LEU A 149 -16.89 9.62 -5.40
C LEU A 149 -17.90 10.78 -5.30
N GLY A 150 -17.46 11.87 -4.71
CA GLY A 150 -18.27 13.08 -4.57
C GLY A 150 -18.12 14.02 -5.79
N SER A 151 -18.82 15.15 -5.71
CA SER A 151 -18.85 16.12 -6.81
C SER A 151 -17.60 17.00 -6.93
N PHE A 152 -16.73 17.01 -5.94
CA PHE A 152 -15.47 17.76 -5.96
C PHE A 152 -14.28 16.90 -6.38
N GLY A 153 -14.36 15.57 -6.18
CA GLY A 153 -13.35 14.60 -6.61
C GLY A 153 -13.54 14.14 -8.06
N ALA A 154 -14.74 14.36 -8.64
CA ALA A 154 -15.05 14.02 -10.01
C ALA A 154 -14.51 15.12 -10.96
#